data_0c54121238be40fd8dd37eb9eae94f9c
#
_entry.id   0c54121238be40fd8dd37eb9eae94f9c
#
_cell.length_a   1.000
_cell.length_b   1.000
_cell.length_c   1.000
_cell.angle_alpha   90.00
_cell.angle_beta   90.00
_cell.angle_gamma   90.00
#
_symmetry.space_group_name_H-M   'P 1'
#
loop_
_entity.id
_entity.type
_entity.pdbx_description
1 polymer ?
#
loop_
_entity_poly.entity_id
_entity_poly.type
_entity_poly.pdbx_seq_one_letter_code
_entity_poly.pdbx_strand_id
1 'polypeptide(L)'
;MEKVIKVMVLGGAGFIGRHAVAALLKQNYQVIIGSRHPKRIEKRLKETAHNCERRQIRFEEMPYAEQWRSSLQDVDAVINCVGILRERRKETYEAVHLHAPVALAQACKQKNIRLIHVSALGLNHDHRSGFLRSKFKAEQLLGMSGADYCLVRPSLLDGRGGFGASWIRSLAHLPVHLLPSKATGKIAALDVEDLGEALANLVEFPIAANVRPDQREFDLGGLQLRDIATYMQAMRMNHASEPARCIRVPGLLARIGSHICDVLHFSPFSFGHWELLHYDNIPRVNRLPELLGRAPRAVGATVPVTDVPGKVAIETGLTTR
;
A
#
# COMPACT_ATOMS: atom_id res chain seq x y z
N MET A 1 16.06 -18.30 26.36
CA MET A 1 15.49 -16.99 25.99
C MET A 1 15.15 -17.07 24.51
N GLU A 2 13.89 -16.88 24.13
CA GLU A 2 13.52 -16.78 22.72
C GLU A 2 14.25 -15.60 22.07
N LYS A 3 14.75 -15.82 20.84
CA LYS A 3 15.39 -14.75 20.07
C LYS A 3 14.35 -13.70 19.71
N VAL A 4 14.54 -12.47 20.17
CA VAL A 4 13.67 -11.36 19.76
C VAL A 4 13.94 -11.03 18.29
N ILE A 5 12.90 -11.12 17.46
CA ILE A 5 12.97 -10.87 16.02
C ILE A 5 13.12 -9.37 15.78
N LYS A 6 14.10 -9.01 14.94
CA LYS A 6 14.41 -7.62 14.58
C LYS A 6 13.93 -7.32 13.15
N VAL A 7 12.97 -6.39 13.01
CA VAL A 7 12.32 -6.06 11.76
C VAL A 7 12.71 -4.65 11.30
N MET A 8 13.25 -4.54 10.09
CA MET A 8 13.52 -3.24 9.46
C MET A 8 12.32 -2.78 8.64
N VAL A 9 11.81 -1.58 8.94
CA VAL A 9 10.74 -0.93 8.16
C VAL A 9 11.32 0.20 7.32
N LEU A 10 11.51 -0.04 6.03
CA LEU A 10 11.92 0.97 5.07
C LEU A 10 10.74 1.90 4.77
N GLY A 11 10.97 3.21 4.87
CA GLY A 11 9.88 4.18 4.83
C GLY A 11 9.01 4.20 6.10
N GLY A 12 9.52 3.73 7.25
CA GLY A 12 8.77 3.59 8.50
C GLY A 12 8.19 4.89 9.07
N ALA A 13 8.67 6.07 8.66
CA ALA A 13 8.06 7.36 8.98
C ALA A 13 6.99 7.83 7.96
N GLY A 14 6.74 7.04 6.91
CA GLY A 14 5.71 7.28 5.89
C GLY A 14 4.30 6.91 6.34
N PHE A 15 3.34 7.07 5.43
CA PHE A 15 1.91 6.79 5.73
C PHE A 15 1.67 5.32 6.09
N ILE A 16 2.13 4.37 5.29
CA ILE A 16 1.98 2.94 5.57
C ILE A 16 2.95 2.52 6.68
N GLY A 17 4.23 2.87 6.52
CA GLY A 17 5.29 2.37 7.39
C GLY A 17 5.11 2.68 8.86
N ARG A 18 4.56 3.84 9.24
CA ARG A 18 4.30 4.17 10.65
C ARG A 18 3.24 3.27 11.30
N HIS A 19 2.25 2.80 10.54
CA HIS A 19 1.24 1.86 11.03
C HIS A 19 1.83 0.44 11.16
N ALA A 20 2.70 0.04 10.22
CA ALA A 20 3.47 -1.19 10.35
C ALA A 20 4.40 -1.15 11.58
N VAL A 21 5.12 -0.03 11.81
CA VAL A 21 5.95 0.16 13.01
C VAL A 21 5.10 0.03 14.29
N ALA A 22 3.94 0.68 14.35
CA ALA A 22 3.07 0.61 15.51
C ALA A 22 2.53 -0.81 15.76
N ALA A 23 2.18 -1.55 14.71
CA ALA A 23 1.73 -2.94 14.82
C ALA A 23 2.85 -3.88 15.29
N LEU A 24 4.06 -3.73 14.74
CA LEU A 24 5.23 -4.52 15.15
C LEU A 24 5.59 -4.32 16.61
N LEU A 25 5.58 -3.08 17.11
CA LEU A 25 5.85 -2.79 18.52
C LEU A 25 4.79 -3.38 19.45
N LYS A 26 3.52 -3.40 19.04
CA LYS A 26 2.45 -4.08 19.80
C LYS A 26 2.66 -5.59 19.91
N GLN A 27 3.35 -6.19 18.93
CA GLN A 27 3.69 -7.61 18.90
C GLN A 27 5.08 -7.91 19.48
N ASN A 28 5.70 -6.94 20.18
CA ASN A 28 7.00 -7.05 20.84
C ASN A 28 8.19 -7.31 19.91
N TYR A 29 8.10 -6.96 18.61
CA TYR A 29 9.26 -6.96 17.72
C TYR A 29 10.22 -5.83 18.06
N GLN A 30 11.52 -6.06 17.84
CA GLN A 30 12.49 -4.97 17.78
C GLN A 30 12.40 -4.32 16.40
N VAL A 31 12.24 -2.99 16.37
CA VAL A 31 11.99 -2.26 15.11
C VAL A 31 13.15 -1.34 14.75
N ILE A 32 13.61 -1.47 13.51
CA ILE A 32 14.56 -0.54 12.89
C ILE A 32 13.80 0.29 11.85
N ILE A 33 13.86 1.60 11.96
CA ILE A 33 13.24 2.51 10.99
C ILE A 33 14.30 2.97 9.98
N GLY A 34 14.20 2.48 8.75
CA GLY A 34 14.99 2.95 7.62
C GLY A 34 14.38 4.23 7.02
N SER A 35 15.13 5.33 7.02
CA SER A 35 14.65 6.63 6.51
C SER A 35 15.78 7.47 5.96
N ARG A 36 15.50 8.30 4.93
CA ARG A 36 16.44 9.30 4.41
C ARG A 36 16.81 10.38 5.46
N HIS A 37 15.89 10.66 6.36
CA HIS A 37 16.02 11.72 7.37
C HIS A 37 15.70 11.20 8.78
N PRO A 38 16.60 10.44 9.41
CA PRO A 38 16.35 9.85 10.74
C PRO A 38 15.96 10.87 11.80
N LYS A 39 16.56 12.07 11.76
CA LYS A 39 16.25 13.17 12.71
C LYS A 39 14.81 13.68 12.63
N ARG A 40 14.09 13.43 11.53
CA ARG A 40 12.68 13.86 11.38
C ARG A 40 11.67 12.80 11.84
N ILE A 41 12.14 11.62 12.22
CA ILE A 41 11.28 10.50 12.64
C ILE A 41 10.52 10.87 13.91
N GLU A 42 11.18 11.45 14.90
CA GLU A 42 10.56 11.87 16.17
C GLU A 42 9.35 12.78 15.97
N LYS A 43 9.49 13.79 15.09
CA LYS A 43 8.38 14.70 14.80
C LYS A 43 7.15 13.99 14.23
N ARG A 44 7.33 12.85 13.55
CA ARG A 44 6.26 12.11 12.87
C ARG A 44 5.68 10.96 13.70
N LEU A 45 6.51 10.29 14.47
CA LEU A 45 6.14 9.10 15.24
C LEU A 45 6.00 9.38 16.75
N LYS A 46 6.40 10.57 17.22
CA LYS A 46 6.33 10.96 18.63
C LYS A 46 6.93 9.88 19.56
N GLU A 47 6.20 9.49 20.59
CA GLU A 47 6.62 8.48 21.57
C GLU A 47 6.96 7.11 20.96
N THR A 48 6.29 6.72 19.88
CA THR A 48 6.56 5.46 19.18
C THR A 48 8.01 5.37 18.65
N ALA A 49 8.64 6.52 18.36
CA ALA A 49 10.00 6.57 17.87
C ALA A 49 11.07 6.23 18.91
N HIS A 50 10.78 6.37 20.21
CA HIS A 50 11.76 6.15 21.26
C HIS A 50 12.16 4.67 21.41
N ASN A 51 11.27 3.77 21.05
CA ASN A 51 11.47 2.33 21.13
C ASN A 51 12.03 1.73 19.84
N CYS A 52 12.50 2.55 18.92
CA CYS A 52 12.98 2.10 17.60
C CYS A 52 14.44 2.50 17.37
N GLU A 53 15.24 1.56 16.83
CA GLU A 53 16.52 1.89 16.21
C GLU A 53 16.28 2.67 14.91
N ARG A 54 17.21 3.54 14.53
CA ARG A 54 17.10 4.38 13.34
C ARG A 54 18.32 4.22 12.46
N ARG A 55 18.11 3.89 11.18
CA ARG A 55 19.17 3.80 10.18
C ARG A 55 18.92 4.79 9.05
N GLN A 56 19.97 5.51 8.65
CA GLN A 56 19.89 6.37 7.47
C GLN A 56 19.98 5.51 6.23
N ILE A 57 18.91 5.51 5.42
CA ILE A 57 18.83 4.76 4.17
C ILE A 57 18.32 5.69 3.07
N ARG A 58 19.16 5.91 2.07
CA ARG A 58 18.82 6.62 0.83
C ARG A 58 18.51 5.60 -0.24
N PHE A 59 17.25 5.21 -0.30
CA PHE A 59 16.77 4.11 -1.11
C PHE A 59 17.13 4.28 -2.59
N GLU A 60 17.02 5.52 -3.09
CA GLU A 60 17.36 5.90 -4.46
C GLU A 60 18.86 5.79 -4.81
N GLU A 61 19.71 5.66 -3.82
CA GLU A 61 21.17 5.54 -3.97
C GLU A 61 21.67 4.10 -3.77
N MET A 62 20.74 3.11 -3.66
CA MET A 62 21.10 1.71 -3.34
C MET A 62 20.67 0.71 -4.44
N PRO A 63 21.11 0.88 -5.69
CA PRO A 63 20.74 0.00 -6.80
C PRO A 63 21.43 -1.37 -6.83
N TYR A 64 22.38 -1.64 -5.94
CA TYR A 64 23.16 -2.88 -5.89
C TYR A 64 23.04 -3.60 -4.55
N ALA A 65 23.00 -4.94 -4.56
CA ALA A 65 22.81 -5.77 -3.37
C ALA A 65 23.90 -5.55 -2.29
N GLU A 66 25.13 -5.31 -2.70
CA GLU A 66 26.29 -5.11 -1.81
C GLU A 66 26.10 -3.88 -0.91
N GLN A 67 25.41 -2.85 -1.40
CA GLN A 67 25.17 -1.62 -0.64
C GLN A 67 24.22 -1.84 0.55
N TRP A 68 23.40 -2.89 0.48
CA TRP A 68 22.48 -3.27 1.56
C TRP A 68 23.14 -4.05 2.69
N ARG A 69 24.35 -4.59 2.46
CA ARG A 69 25.01 -5.54 3.39
C ARG A 69 25.11 -5.01 4.82
N SER A 70 25.58 -3.77 5.00
CA SER A 70 25.71 -3.14 6.32
C SER A 70 24.35 -2.78 6.93
N SER A 71 23.43 -2.30 6.11
CA SER A 71 22.09 -1.92 6.55
C SER A 71 21.25 -3.11 7.01
N LEU A 72 21.53 -4.31 6.50
CA LEU A 72 20.84 -5.56 6.85
C LEU A 72 21.58 -6.38 7.92
N GLN A 73 22.54 -5.79 8.62
CA GLN A 73 23.18 -6.45 9.76
C GLN A 73 22.16 -6.57 10.89
N ASP A 74 22.08 -7.77 11.52
CA ASP A 74 21.18 -8.09 12.62
C ASP A 74 19.69 -7.84 12.31
N VAL A 75 19.26 -8.03 11.06
CA VAL A 75 17.89 -7.93 10.61
C VAL A 75 17.36 -9.31 10.26
N ASP A 76 16.18 -9.67 10.81
CA ASP A 76 15.52 -10.95 10.55
C ASP A 76 14.45 -10.84 9.45
N ALA A 77 13.80 -9.67 9.33
CA ALA A 77 12.83 -9.39 8.27
C ALA A 77 12.86 -7.91 7.85
N VAL A 78 12.46 -7.65 6.61
CA VAL A 78 12.36 -6.30 6.05
C VAL A 78 10.95 -6.06 5.53
N ILE A 79 10.34 -4.95 5.94
CA ILE A 79 9.09 -4.45 5.37
C ILE A 79 9.42 -3.22 4.51
N ASN A 80 9.24 -3.32 3.20
CA ASN A 80 9.49 -2.21 2.29
C ASN A 80 8.19 -1.46 1.97
N CYS A 81 8.01 -0.30 2.61
CA CYS A 81 6.92 0.66 2.38
C CYS A 81 7.39 1.89 1.59
N VAL A 82 8.59 1.86 0.98
CA VAL A 82 9.10 3.00 0.22
C VAL A 82 8.41 3.08 -1.13
N GLY A 83 7.93 4.27 -1.46
CA GLY A 83 7.37 4.60 -2.75
C GLY A 83 7.28 6.11 -2.91
N ILE A 84 7.32 6.57 -4.16
CA ILE A 84 7.15 7.97 -4.53
C ILE A 84 5.96 8.12 -5.46
N LEU A 85 5.19 9.18 -5.28
CA LEU A 85 4.07 9.51 -6.17
C LEU A 85 4.54 10.26 -7.42
N ARG A 86 5.68 10.90 -7.32
CA ARG A 86 6.30 11.72 -8.38
C ARG A 86 7.81 11.70 -8.27
N GLU A 87 8.45 11.78 -9.42
CA GLU A 87 9.91 11.90 -9.51
C GLU A 87 10.40 13.27 -9.04
N ARG A 88 11.54 13.29 -8.37
CA ARG A 88 12.23 14.51 -7.93
C ARG A 88 13.72 14.28 -7.94
N ARG A 89 14.47 14.99 -8.79
CA ARG A 89 15.93 14.89 -8.89
C ARG A 89 16.37 13.42 -9.07
N LYS A 90 17.07 12.86 -8.06
CA LYS A 90 17.56 11.47 -8.06
C LYS A 90 16.48 10.44 -7.73
N GLU A 91 15.37 10.86 -7.14
CA GLU A 91 14.24 9.99 -6.80
C GLU A 91 13.38 9.74 -8.05
N THR A 92 13.86 8.87 -8.93
CA THR A 92 13.13 8.44 -10.11
C THR A 92 12.28 7.20 -9.82
N TYR A 93 11.24 6.95 -10.61
CA TYR A 93 10.44 5.73 -10.48
C TYR A 93 11.31 4.48 -10.65
N GLU A 94 12.25 4.48 -11.57
CA GLU A 94 13.16 3.35 -11.77
C GLU A 94 14.08 3.12 -10.58
N ALA A 95 14.68 4.18 -10.04
CA ALA A 95 15.56 4.05 -8.89
C ALA A 95 14.81 3.53 -7.65
N VAL A 96 13.63 4.12 -7.36
CA VAL A 96 12.89 3.85 -6.11
C VAL A 96 11.96 2.65 -6.20
N HIS A 97 11.28 2.45 -7.33
CA HIS A 97 10.30 1.37 -7.46
C HIS A 97 10.87 0.10 -8.08
N LEU A 98 12.00 0.18 -8.79
CA LEU A 98 12.56 -0.96 -9.51
C LEU A 98 13.94 -1.37 -9.00
N HIS A 99 14.98 -0.53 -9.19
CA HIS A 99 16.36 -0.95 -8.95
C HIS A 99 16.61 -1.26 -7.48
N ALA A 100 16.25 -0.36 -6.58
CA ALA A 100 16.49 -0.56 -5.15
C ALA A 100 15.69 -1.73 -4.54
N PRO A 101 14.39 -1.96 -4.84
CA PRO A 101 13.67 -3.14 -4.37
C PRO A 101 14.25 -4.46 -4.88
N VAL A 102 14.69 -4.51 -6.14
CA VAL A 102 15.32 -5.71 -6.71
C VAL A 102 16.67 -6.00 -6.05
N ALA A 103 17.51 -4.97 -5.87
CA ALA A 103 18.76 -5.09 -5.15
C ALA A 103 18.56 -5.52 -3.68
N LEU A 104 17.53 -4.97 -3.03
CA LEU A 104 17.14 -5.35 -1.67
C LEU A 104 16.74 -6.84 -1.60
N ALA A 105 15.94 -7.32 -2.56
CA ALA A 105 15.54 -8.74 -2.61
C ALA A 105 16.75 -9.67 -2.76
N GLN A 106 17.70 -9.30 -3.62
CA GLN A 106 18.96 -10.06 -3.78
C GLN A 106 19.78 -10.08 -2.48
N ALA A 107 19.89 -8.94 -1.79
CA ALA A 107 20.59 -8.85 -0.51
C ALA A 107 19.88 -9.66 0.59
N CYS A 108 18.55 -9.63 0.64
CA CYS A 108 17.75 -10.43 1.57
C CYS A 108 17.93 -11.92 1.32
N LYS A 109 17.95 -12.36 0.04
CA LYS A 109 18.25 -13.76 -0.33
C LYS A 109 19.60 -14.21 0.20
N GLN A 110 20.66 -13.42 0.01
CA GLN A 110 22.01 -13.75 0.47
C GLN A 110 22.11 -13.93 1.99
N LYS A 111 21.20 -13.32 2.76
CA LYS A 111 21.19 -13.34 4.23
C LYS A 111 20.05 -14.16 4.84
N ASN A 112 19.23 -14.84 4.02
CA ASN A 112 18.02 -15.55 4.45
C ASN A 112 17.05 -14.66 5.25
N ILE A 113 16.88 -13.41 4.81
CA ILE A 113 15.98 -12.43 5.40
C ILE A 113 14.68 -12.42 4.61
N ARG A 114 13.53 -12.48 5.30
CA ARG A 114 12.22 -12.33 4.66
C ARG A 114 12.00 -10.88 4.22
N LEU A 115 11.57 -10.70 2.96
CA LEU A 115 11.22 -9.40 2.40
C LEU A 115 9.70 -9.30 2.21
N ILE A 116 9.05 -8.36 2.91
CA ILE A 116 7.65 -8.00 2.70
C ILE A 116 7.63 -6.71 1.89
N HIS A 117 7.21 -6.79 0.62
CA HIS A 117 7.23 -5.64 -0.30
C HIS A 117 5.81 -5.12 -0.56
N VAL A 118 5.57 -3.84 -0.26
CA VAL A 118 4.27 -3.20 -0.50
C VAL A 118 4.22 -2.60 -1.91
N SER A 119 3.38 -3.19 -2.74
CA SER A 119 3.09 -2.75 -4.10
C SER A 119 1.70 -2.08 -4.18
N ALA A 120 0.88 -2.41 -5.16
CA ALA A 120 -0.49 -1.93 -5.31
C ALA A 120 -1.32 -2.92 -6.12
N LEU A 121 -2.64 -2.96 -5.90
CA LEU A 121 -3.57 -3.67 -6.77
C LEU A 121 -3.73 -2.98 -8.13
N GLY A 122 -4.18 -3.73 -9.12
CA GLY A 122 -4.51 -3.20 -10.45
C GLY A 122 -3.31 -3.00 -11.38
N LEU A 123 -2.10 -3.42 -11.00
CA LEU A 123 -0.93 -3.31 -11.87
C LEU A 123 -1.00 -4.34 -13.01
N ASN A 124 -0.70 -3.88 -14.24
CA ASN A 124 -0.62 -4.73 -15.42
C ASN A 124 0.36 -4.15 -16.46
N HIS A 125 0.60 -4.88 -17.56
CA HIS A 125 1.55 -4.48 -18.61
C HIS A 125 1.05 -3.34 -19.51
N ASP A 126 -0.26 -3.06 -19.52
CA ASP A 126 -0.87 -2.07 -20.41
C ASP A 126 -0.75 -0.62 -19.91
N HIS A 127 -0.30 -0.46 -18.65
CA HIS A 127 -0.14 0.87 -18.07
C HIS A 127 0.89 1.71 -18.82
N ARG A 128 0.55 2.99 -19.05
CA ARG A 128 1.41 3.99 -19.69
C ARG A 128 2.18 4.84 -18.69
N SER A 129 1.65 4.98 -17.48
CA SER A 129 2.30 5.72 -16.40
C SER A 129 3.62 5.06 -15.98
N GLY A 130 4.70 5.84 -15.95
CA GLY A 130 6.01 5.38 -15.42
C GLY A 130 5.90 4.88 -13.97
N PHE A 131 5.03 5.52 -13.17
CA PHE A 131 4.73 5.10 -11.79
C PHE A 131 4.23 3.65 -11.71
N LEU A 132 3.23 3.27 -12.52
CA LEU A 132 2.63 1.93 -12.48
C LEU A 132 3.54 0.90 -13.16
N ARG A 133 4.15 1.27 -14.28
CA ARG A 133 5.07 0.38 -15.01
C ARG A 133 6.28 -0.02 -14.20
N SER A 134 6.90 0.92 -13.48
CA SER A 134 8.08 0.63 -12.65
C SER A 134 7.74 -0.33 -11.51
N LYS A 135 6.57 -0.16 -10.87
CA LYS A 135 6.09 -1.10 -9.84
C LYS A 135 5.80 -2.48 -10.41
N PHE A 136 5.08 -2.56 -11.53
CA PHE A 136 4.77 -3.83 -12.19
C PHE A 136 6.05 -4.60 -12.56
N LYS A 137 7.02 -3.92 -13.16
CA LYS A 137 8.32 -4.53 -13.51
C LYS A 137 9.08 -5.01 -12.26
N ALA A 138 9.02 -4.27 -11.17
CA ALA A 138 9.63 -4.69 -9.91
C ALA A 138 8.99 -5.96 -9.36
N GLU A 139 7.65 -6.08 -9.39
CA GLU A 139 6.95 -7.30 -8.97
C GLU A 139 7.42 -8.53 -9.76
N GLN A 140 7.52 -8.41 -11.08
CA GLN A 140 8.02 -9.49 -11.94
C GLN A 140 9.43 -9.93 -11.54
N LEU A 141 10.35 -8.99 -11.34
CA LEU A 141 11.73 -9.29 -10.97
C LEU A 141 11.87 -9.82 -9.54
N LEU A 142 11.02 -9.36 -8.62
CA LEU A 142 10.92 -9.92 -7.27
C LEU A 142 10.48 -11.38 -7.31
N GLY A 143 9.48 -11.72 -8.13
CA GLY A 143 9.02 -13.09 -8.34
C GLY A 143 10.12 -14.02 -8.86
N MET A 144 11.05 -13.48 -9.65
CA MET A 144 12.18 -14.23 -10.22
C MET A 144 13.44 -14.23 -9.33
N SER A 145 13.46 -13.47 -8.25
CA SER A 145 14.67 -13.28 -7.42
C SER A 145 15.12 -14.53 -6.66
N GLY A 146 14.19 -15.44 -6.37
CA GLY A 146 14.40 -16.60 -5.50
C GLY A 146 14.63 -16.22 -4.02
N ALA A 147 14.29 -15.00 -3.61
CA ALA A 147 14.28 -14.58 -2.21
C ALA A 147 13.05 -15.15 -1.47
N ASP A 148 13.11 -15.19 -0.15
CA ASP A 148 11.89 -15.36 0.67
C ASP A 148 11.15 -14.02 0.72
N TYR A 149 10.11 -13.87 -0.11
CA TYR A 149 9.36 -12.61 -0.21
C TYR A 149 7.86 -12.81 -0.01
N CYS A 150 7.20 -11.76 0.46
CA CYS A 150 5.77 -11.56 0.44
C CYS A 150 5.47 -10.30 -0.39
N LEU A 151 4.71 -10.43 -1.46
CA LEU A 151 4.27 -9.31 -2.27
C LEU A 151 2.88 -8.88 -1.83
N VAL A 152 2.78 -7.69 -1.25
CA VAL A 152 1.52 -7.17 -0.70
C VAL A 152 0.96 -6.11 -1.63
N ARG A 153 -0.24 -6.34 -2.15
CA ARG A 153 -0.96 -5.44 -3.06
C ARG A 153 -2.21 -4.90 -2.38
N PRO A 154 -2.14 -3.77 -1.69
CA PRO A 154 -3.33 -3.14 -1.13
C PRO A 154 -4.14 -2.43 -2.22
N SER A 155 -5.46 -2.40 -2.05
CA SER A 155 -6.37 -1.48 -2.74
C SER A 155 -6.19 -0.06 -2.18
N LEU A 156 -7.11 0.85 -2.48
CA LEU A 156 -7.08 2.23 -1.99
C LEU A 156 -6.99 2.25 -0.45
N LEU A 157 -6.01 2.98 0.08
CA LEU A 157 -5.81 3.09 1.52
C LEU A 157 -6.57 4.30 2.08
N ASP A 158 -7.37 4.07 3.10
CA ASP A 158 -7.96 5.10 3.95
C ASP A 158 -7.23 5.16 5.31
N GLY A 159 -7.21 6.34 5.91
CA GLY A 159 -6.63 6.56 7.23
C GLY A 159 -6.07 7.96 7.42
N ARG A 160 -5.80 8.33 8.67
CA ARG A 160 -5.29 9.66 9.00
C ARG A 160 -3.83 9.82 8.59
N GLY A 161 -3.52 10.98 7.98
CA GLY A 161 -2.14 11.40 7.67
C GLY A 161 -1.54 10.82 6.39
N GLY A 162 -2.30 10.11 5.56
CA GLY A 162 -1.95 9.85 4.16
C GLY A 162 -2.26 11.07 3.30
N PHE A 163 -1.30 11.50 2.46
CA PHE A 163 -1.51 12.68 1.61
C PHE A 163 -2.67 12.46 0.64
N GLY A 164 -2.71 11.31 -0.07
CA GLY A 164 -3.79 10.93 -0.97
C GLY A 164 -5.13 10.73 -0.26
N ALA A 165 -5.14 9.98 0.84
CA ALA A 165 -6.34 9.74 1.63
C ALA A 165 -6.94 11.05 2.19
N SER A 166 -6.09 11.95 2.71
CA SER A 166 -6.53 13.25 3.21
C SER A 166 -7.12 14.12 2.10
N TRP A 167 -6.52 14.09 0.91
CA TRP A 167 -6.99 14.86 -0.25
C TRP A 167 -8.35 14.34 -0.74
N ILE A 168 -8.52 13.01 -0.90
CA ILE A 168 -9.81 12.41 -1.28
C ILE A 168 -10.88 12.77 -0.25
N ARG A 169 -10.55 12.69 1.05
CA ARG A 169 -11.47 13.05 2.12
C ARG A 169 -11.86 14.53 2.06
N SER A 170 -10.90 15.43 1.82
CA SER A 170 -11.19 16.86 1.67
C SER A 170 -12.11 17.13 0.48
N LEU A 171 -11.89 16.47 -0.66
CA LEU A 171 -12.78 16.58 -1.82
C LEU A 171 -14.17 15.98 -1.56
N ALA A 172 -14.25 14.88 -0.81
CA ALA A 172 -15.52 14.25 -0.46
C ALA A 172 -16.43 15.17 0.36
N HIS A 173 -15.86 16.11 1.14
CA HIS A 173 -16.65 17.11 1.89
C HIS A 173 -17.28 18.20 1.02
N LEU A 174 -16.81 18.38 -0.22
CA LEU A 174 -17.35 19.40 -1.11
C LEU A 174 -18.77 19.06 -1.59
N PRO A 175 -19.64 20.05 -1.82
CA PRO A 175 -21.01 19.82 -2.33
C PRO A 175 -21.03 19.37 -3.80
N VAL A 176 -19.90 19.47 -4.50
CA VAL A 176 -19.75 19.07 -5.91
C VAL A 176 -18.52 18.20 -6.05
N HIS A 177 -18.68 17.01 -6.65
CA HIS A 177 -17.60 16.12 -6.98
C HIS A 177 -17.32 16.13 -8.48
N LEU A 178 -16.12 16.57 -8.88
CA LEU A 178 -15.64 16.53 -10.26
C LEU A 178 -14.90 15.21 -10.48
N LEU A 179 -15.45 14.31 -11.28
CA LEU A 179 -14.89 12.99 -11.51
C LEU A 179 -14.72 12.70 -13.00
N PRO A 180 -13.63 12.01 -13.43
CA PRO A 180 -13.49 11.60 -14.80
C PRO A 180 -14.68 10.74 -15.26
N SER A 181 -15.16 10.97 -16.49
CA SER A 181 -16.32 10.23 -17.04
C SER A 181 -16.09 8.71 -17.09
N LYS A 182 -14.84 8.28 -17.24
CA LYS A 182 -14.43 6.87 -17.29
C LYS A 182 -13.90 6.32 -15.97
N ALA A 183 -14.07 7.03 -14.84
CA ALA A 183 -13.70 6.55 -13.52
C ALA A 183 -14.75 5.56 -12.98
N THR A 184 -14.81 4.38 -13.60
CA THR A 184 -15.79 3.32 -13.29
C THR A 184 -15.18 2.11 -12.61
N GLY A 185 -13.86 2.08 -12.49
CA GLY A 185 -13.14 1.00 -11.79
C GLY A 185 -13.59 0.90 -10.32
N LYS A 186 -13.79 -0.32 -9.88
CA LYS A 186 -14.15 -0.62 -8.48
C LYS A 186 -12.90 -0.64 -7.61
N ILE A 187 -13.06 -0.19 -6.39
CA ILE A 187 -12.06 -0.20 -5.32
C ILE A 187 -12.59 -0.95 -4.12
N ALA A 188 -11.71 -1.64 -3.42
CA ALA A 188 -11.96 -2.26 -2.12
C ALA A 188 -11.17 -1.50 -1.06
N ALA A 189 -11.55 -0.25 -0.80
CA ALA A 189 -10.79 0.61 0.12
C ALA A 189 -10.63 -0.05 1.49
N LEU A 190 -9.40 0.00 2.05
CA LEU A 190 -9.08 -0.61 3.33
C LEU A 190 -8.42 0.38 4.29
N ASP A 191 -8.58 0.09 5.58
CA ASP A 191 -7.96 0.88 6.65
C ASP A 191 -6.45 0.67 6.69
N VAL A 192 -5.68 1.75 6.83
CA VAL A 192 -4.22 1.68 6.87
C VAL A 192 -3.68 1.02 8.14
N GLU A 193 -4.44 1.01 9.26
CA GLU A 193 -4.05 0.30 10.46
C GLU A 193 -4.20 -1.21 10.28
N ASP A 194 -5.24 -1.66 9.57
CA ASP A 194 -5.39 -3.06 9.19
C ASP A 194 -4.26 -3.51 8.25
N LEU A 195 -3.86 -2.67 7.31
CA LEU A 195 -2.66 -2.97 6.50
C LEU A 195 -1.41 -3.06 7.38
N GLY A 196 -1.24 -2.15 8.34
CA GLY A 196 -0.10 -2.19 9.26
C GLY A 196 -0.04 -3.48 10.07
N GLU A 197 -1.18 -3.95 10.57
CA GLU A 197 -1.33 -5.21 11.30
C GLU A 197 -1.05 -6.41 10.40
N ALA A 198 -1.60 -6.43 9.19
CA ALA A 198 -1.33 -7.49 8.21
C ALA A 198 0.16 -7.59 7.82
N LEU A 199 0.85 -6.43 7.67
CA LEU A 199 2.28 -6.41 7.39
C LEU A 199 3.11 -6.98 8.56
N ALA A 200 2.72 -6.70 9.80
CA ALA A 200 3.38 -7.27 10.98
C ALA A 200 3.15 -8.78 11.06
N ASN A 201 1.92 -9.25 10.80
CA ASN A 201 1.59 -10.69 10.83
C ASN A 201 2.31 -11.49 9.71
N LEU A 202 2.69 -10.85 8.61
CA LEU A 202 3.47 -11.49 7.54
C LEU A 202 4.92 -11.78 7.93
N VAL A 203 5.45 -11.18 8.99
CA VAL A 203 6.85 -11.41 9.44
C VAL A 203 7.09 -12.88 9.72
N GLU A 204 6.19 -13.53 10.42
CA GLU A 204 6.26 -14.95 10.79
C GLU A 204 5.20 -15.82 10.11
N PHE A 205 4.50 -15.25 9.11
CA PHE A 205 3.48 -16.00 8.38
C PHE A 205 4.08 -17.26 7.74
N PRO A 206 3.49 -18.44 7.94
CA PRO A 206 4.04 -19.70 7.43
C PRO A 206 3.91 -19.75 5.91
N ILE A 207 5.05 -19.74 5.21
CA ILE A 207 5.13 -19.93 3.76
C ILE A 207 6.09 -21.09 3.53
N ALA A 208 5.61 -22.16 2.90
CA ALA A 208 6.46 -23.31 2.58
C ALA A 208 7.56 -22.90 1.57
N ALA A 209 8.72 -23.56 1.63
CA ALA A 209 9.87 -23.17 0.82
C ALA A 209 9.61 -23.27 -0.71
N ASN A 210 8.85 -24.29 -1.13
CA ASN A 210 8.61 -24.63 -2.55
C ASN A 210 7.21 -24.25 -3.02
N VAL A 211 6.67 -23.11 -2.54
CA VAL A 211 5.35 -22.64 -2.98
C VAL A 211 5.45 -21.91 -4.33
N ARG A 212 4.34 -21.94 -5.07
CA ARG A 212 4.22 -21.15 -6.30
C ARG A 212 4.27 -19.67 -6.00
N PRO A 213 4.70 -18.81 -6.96
CA PRO A 213 4.75 -17.36 -6.77
C PRO A 213 3.42 -16.75 -6.31
N ASP A 214 2.28 -17.24 -6.81
CA ASP A 214 0.93 -16.76 -6.44
C ASP A 214 0.60 -16.96 -4.95
N GLN A 215 1.20 -17.94 -4.28
CA GLN A 215 1.05 -18.15 -2.84
C GLN A 215 1.85 -17.17 -1.98
N ARG A 216 2.78 -16.43 -2.60
CA ARG A 216 3.55 -15.34 -1.97
C ARG A 216 2.95 -13.96 -2.25
N GLU A 217 1.83 -13.91 -2.96
CA GLU A 217 1.12 -12.70 -3.32
C GLU A 217 -0.11 -12.52 -2.44
N PHE A 218 -0.23 -11.33 -1.85
CA PHE A 218 -1.27 -10.98 -0.89
C PHE A 218 -2.04 -9.78 -1.42
N ASP A 219 -3.13 -10.04 -2.13
CA ASP A 219 -4.07 -9.01 -2.56
C ASP A 219 -4.96 -8.64 -1.37
N LEU A 220 -4.95 -7.37 -0.97
CA LEU A 220 -5.61 -6.90 0.23
C LEU A 220 -6.65 -5.82 -0.09
N GLY A 221 -7.87 -6.01 0.38
CA GLY A 221 -8.97 -5.06 0.24
C GLY A 221 -9.86 -5.01 1.47
N GLY A 222 -10.61 -3.92 1.60
CA GLY A 222 -11.65 -3.79 2.61
C GLY A 222 -12.90 -4.59 2.23
N LEU A 223 -13.93 -4.48 3.07
CA LEU A 223 -15.17 -5.27 2.93
C LEU A 223 -16.07 -4.80 1.80
N GLN A 224 -15.97 -3.54 1.39
CA GLN A 224 -16.95 -2.92 0.49
C GLN A 224 -16.32 -2.61 -0.86
N LEU A 225 -16.99 -3.07 -1.91
CA LEU A 225 -16.64 -2.78 -3.29
C LEU A 225 -17.43 -1.55 -3.75
N ARG A 226 -16.74 -0.47 -4.12
CA ARG A 226 -17.35 0.78 -4.56
C ARG A 226 -16.55 1.37 -5.72
N ASP A 227 -17.18 2.13 -6.60
CA ASP A 227 -16.44 3.06 -7.45
C ASP A 227 -16.02 4.30 -6.64
N ILE A 228 -15.15 5.12 -7.20
CA ILE A 228 -14.65 6.31 -6.50
C ILE A 228 -15.77 7.32 -6.19
N ALA A 229 -16.80 7.40 -7.03
CA ALA A 229 -17.94 8.30 -6.81
C ALA A 229 -18.75 7.87 -5.57
N THR A 230 -19.12 6.60 -5.52
CA THR A 230 -19.84 6.01 -4.39
C THR A 230 -19.03 6.07 -3.10
N TYR A 231 -17.71 5.84 -3.19
CA TYR A 231 -16.81 5.96 -2.04
C TYR A 231 -16.76 7.39 -1.48
N MET A 232 -16.63 8.41 -2.35
CA MET A 232 -16.65 9.82 -1.92
C MET A 232 -18.00 10.24 -1.37
N GLN A 233 -19.11 9.78 -1.96
CA GLN A 233 -20.45 10.02 -1.41
C GLN A 233 -20.62 9.43 -0.01
N ALA A 234 -20.17 8.20 0.19
CA ALA A 234 -20.20 7.55 1.49
C ALA A 234 -19.41 8.33 2.55
N MET A 235 -18.21 8.86 2.20
CA MET A 235 -17.45 9.73 3.10
C MET A 235 -18.17 11.04 3.42
N ARG A 236 -18.83 11.66 2.42
CA ARG A 236 -19.59 12.89 2.61
C ARG A 236 -20.74 12.69 3.59
N MET A 237 -21.50 11.62 3.45
CA MET A 237 -22.65 11.32 4.30
C MET A 237 -22.31 11.12 5.78
N ASN A 238 -21.02 10.95 6.13
CA ASN A 238 -20.58 10.98 7.53
C ASN A 238 -20.60 12.39 8.14
N HIS A 239 -20.66 13.45 7.33
CA HIS A 239 -20.48 14.85 7.76
C HIS A 239 -21.53 15.81 7.21
N ALA A 240 -22.32 15.38 6.23
CA ALA A 240 -23.34 16.19 5.58
C ALA A 240 -24.64 15.41 5.44
N SER A 241 -25.77 16.09 5.54
CA SER A 241 -27.11 15.52 5.37
C SER A 241 -27.50 15.26 3.92
N GLU A 242 -26.79 15.91 2.97
CA GLU A 242 -27.11 15.82 1.55
C GLU A 242 -25.93 15.28 0.73
N PRO A 243 -26.21 14.42 -0.29
CA PRO A 243 -25.20 13.93 -1.20
C PRO A 243 -24.60 15.07 -2.05
N ALA A 244 -23.38 14.92 -2.50
CA ALA A 244 -22.78 15.87 -3.43
C ALA A 244 -23.32 15.68 -4.84
N ARG A 245 -23.43 16.78 -5.59
CA ARG A 245 -23.69 16.74 -7.03
C ARG A 245 -22.46 16.21 -7.75
N CYS A 246 -22.58 15.09 -8.45
CA CYS A 246 -21.49 14.51 -9.21
C CYS A 246 -21.49 15.06 -10.66
N ILE A 247 -20.39 15.72 -11.07
CA ILE A 247 -20.19 16.22 -12.44
C ILE A 247 -19.13 15.35 -13.10
N ARG A 248 -19.48 14.73 -14.21
CA ARG A 248 -18.56 13.89 -15.00
C ARG A 248 -17.75 14.75 -15.98
N VAL A 249 -16.44 14.81 -15.74
CA VAL A 249 -15.49 15.53 -16.59
C VAL A 249 -15.09 14.65 -17.80
N PRO A 250 -15.15 15.15 -19.04
CA PRO A 250 -14.70 14.40 -20.22
C PRO A 250 -13.29 13.83 -20.04
N GLY A 251 -13.10 12.57 -20.47
CA GLY A 251 -11.85 11.82 -20.20
C GLY A 251 -10.59 12.53 -20.72
N LEU A 252 -10.68 13.24 -21.86
CA LEU A 252 -9.57 14.02 -22.42
C LEU A 252 -9.18 15.17 -21.47
N LEU A 253 -10.13 15.93 -20.95
CA LEU A 253 -9.87 17.03 -20.02
C LEU A 253 -9.32 16.53 -18.68
N ALA A 254 -9.87 15.42 -18.17
CA ALA A 254 -9.37 14.78 -16.98
C ALA A 254 -7.93 14.29 -17.13
N ARG A 255 -7.58 13.73 -18.30
CA ARG A 255 -6.23 13.30 -18.65
C ARG A 255 -5.26 14.49 -18.72
N ILE A 256 -5.63 15.57 -19.42
CA ILE A 256 -4.81 16.80 -19.48
C ILE A 256 -4.62 17.35 -18.06
N GLY A 257 -5.70 17.44 -17.28
CA GLY A 257 -5.63 17.88 -15.89
C GLY A 257 -4.70 17.02 -15.02
N SER A 258 -4.66 15.71 -15.22
CA SER A 258 -3.75 14.82 -14.48
C SER A 258 -2.28 15.09 -14.81
N HIS A 259 -1.94 15.38 -16.07
CA HIS A 259 -0.58 15.78 -16.46
C HIS A 259 -0.19 17.15 -15.92
N ILE A 260 -1.13 18.12 -15.89
CA ILE A 260 -0.89 19.43 -15.25
C ILE A 260 -0.62 19.24 -13.76
N CYS A 261 -1.38 18.39 -13.07
CA CYS A 261 -1.13 18.05 -11.66
C CYS A 261 0.25 17.41 -11.45
N ASP A 262 0.73 16.60 -12.41
CA ASP A 262 2.06 16.00 -12.34
C ASP A 262 3.19 17.03 -12.47
N VAL A 263 2.99 18.07 -13.28
CA VAL A 263 3.99 19.15 -13.45
C VAL A 263 3.97 20.10 -12.26
N LEU A 264 2.79 20.57 -11.84
CA LEU A 264 2.65 21.60 -10.81
C LEU A 264 2.76 21.11 -9.37
N HIS A 265 2.63 19.81 -9.12
CA HIS A 265 2.80 19.16 -7.81
C HIS A 265 1.86 19.65 -6.69
N PHE A 266 0.73 20.28 -7.01
CA PHE A 266 -0.18 20.85 -6.00
C PHE A 266 -1.17 19.84 -5.43
N SER A 267 -1.44 18.73 -6.12
CA SER A 267 -2.38 17.69 -5.67
C SER A 267 -1.73 16.30 -5.72
N PRO A 268 -2.22 15.30 -4.98
CA PRO A 268 -1.77 13.90 -5.11
C PRO A 268 -2.27 13.23 -6.40
N PHE A 269 -3.28 13.80 -7.05
CA PHE A 269 -3.80 13.26 -8.30
C PHE A 269 -2.75 13.33 -9.40
N SER A 270 -2.50 12.22 -10.09
CA SER A 270 -1.47 12.05 -11.12
C SER A 270 -2.04 11.27 -12.30
N PHE A 271 -1.29 11.24 -13.38
CA PHE A 271 -1.65 10.40 -14.53
C PHE A 271 -1.77 8.92 -14.16
N GLY A 272 -0.90 8.40 -13.27
CA GLY A 272 -1.01 7.03 -12.78
C GLY A 272 -2.30 6.79 -11.98
N HIS A 273 -2.73 7.73 -11.14
CA HIS A 273 -4.02 7.62 -10.46
C HIS A 273 -5.21 7.70 -11.42
N TRP A 274 -5.11 8.56 -12.45
CA TRP A 274 -6.12 8.62 -13.51
C TRP A 274 -6.24 7.29 -14.24
N GLU A 275 -5.13 6.61 -14.55
CA GLU A 275 -5.16 5.26 -15.15
C GLU A 275 -5.82 4.24 -14.23
N LEU A 276 -5.45 4.22 -12.93
CA LEU A 276 -6.02 3.26 -11.97
C LEU A 276 -7.54 3.39 -11.81
N LEU A 277 -8.12 4.59 -11.99
CA LEU A 277 -9.56 4.79 -11.90
C LEU A 277 -10.37 4.13 -13.04
N HIS A 278 -9.70 3.69 -14.11
CA HIS A 278 -10.34 3.02 -15.26
C HIS A 278 -10.44 1.50 -15.07
N TYR A 279 -9.66 0.94 -14.16
CA TYR A 279 -9.56 -0.51 -13.93
C TYR A 279 -10.05 -0.85 -12.53
N ASP A 280 -10.55 -2.07 -12.40
CA ASP A 280 -10.90 -2.61 -11.09
C ASP A 280 -9.63 -2.76 -10.23
N ASN A 281 -9.66 -2.17 -9.05
CA ASN A 281 -8.61 -2.22 -8.04
C ASN A 281 -9.13 -3.02 -6.83
N ILE A 282 -9.53 -4.24 -7.09
CA ILE A 282 -10.11 -5.18 -6.13
C ILE A 282 -9.28 -6.47 -6.07
N PRO A 283 -9.14 -7.09 -4.91
CA PRO A 283 -8.42 -8.35 -4.79
C PRO A 283 -9.14 -9.49 -5.53
N ARG A 284 -8.39 -10.35 -6.22
CA ARG A 284 -8.94 -11.60 -6.79
C ARG A 284 -9.37 -12.56 -5.67
N VAL A 285 -8.50 -12.73 -4.70
CA VAL A 285 -8.75 -13.40 -3.43
C VAL A 285 -8.32 -12.44 -2.33
N ASN A 286 -9.26 -11.97 -1.52
CA ASN A 286 -8.95 -11.04 -0.45
C ASN A 286 -8.33 -11.79 0.74
N ARG A 287 -7.01 -11.67 0.92
CA ARG A 287 -6.28 -12.32 2.01
C ARG A 287 -6.19 -11.47 3.28
N LEU A 288 -6.79 -10.27 3.31
CA LEU A 288 -6.74 -9.42 4.48
C LEU A 288 -7.41 -10.04 5.71
N PRO A 289 -8.62 -10.64 5.63
CA PRO A 289 -9.24 -11.31 6.79
C PRO A 289 -8.40 -12.46 7.35
N GLU A 290 -7.74 -13.23 6.48
CA GLU A 290 -6.83 -14.32 6.88
C GLU A 290 -5.65 -13.78 7.69
N LEU A 291 -5.01 -12.71 7.21
CA LEU A 291 -3.87 -12.10 7.88
C LEU A 291 -4.25 -11.45 9.22
N LEU A 292 -5.46 -10.90 9.32
CA LEU A 292 -5.93 -10.25 10.54
C LEU A 292 -6.50 -11.24 11.58
N GLY A 293 -6.92 -12.43 11.16
CA GLY A 293 -7.70 -13.34 12.00
C GLY A 293 -9.09 -12.80 12.40
N ARG A 294 -9.56 -11.74 11.72
CA ARG A 294 -10.83 -11.06 11.95
C ARG A 294 -11.31 -10.33 10.69
N ALA A 295 -12.56 -9.86 10.70
CA ALA A 295 -13.04 -8.97 9.66
C ALA A 295 -12.25 -7.64 9.64
N PRO A 296 -11.91 -7.11 8.45
CA PRO A 296 -11.31 -5.78 8.31
C PRO A 296 -12.23 -4.68 8.85
N ARG A 297 -11.64 -3.57 9.28
CA ARG A 297 -12.37 -2.38 9.67
C ARG A 297 -13.14 -1.81 8.48
N ALA A 298 -14.35 -1.35 8.73
CA ALA A 298 -15.10 -0.63 7.73
C ALA A 298 -14.46 0.75 7.46
N VAL A 299 -14.34 1.13 6.18
CA VAL A 299 -13.86 2.44 5.76
C VAL A 299 -14.95 3.19 4.97
N GLY A 300 -14.95 4.51 5.05
CA GLY A 300 -16.04 5.33 4.54
C GLY A 300 -17.24 5.33 5.48
N ALA A 301 -18.44 5.70 4.97
CA ALA A 301 -19.67 5.61 5.78
C ALA A 301 -20.02 4.13 6.02
N THR A 302 -20.37 3.80 7.23
CA THR A 302 -21.16 2.60 7.56
C THR A 302 -22.61 2.83 7.08
N VAL A 303 -22.83 2.76 5.76
CA VAL A 303 -24.21 2.68 5.27
C VAL A 303 -24.66 1.25 5.53
N PRO A 304 -25.79 1.02 6.20
CA PRO A 304 -26.40 -0.30 6.25
C PRO A 304 -26.54 -0.81 4.81
N VAL A 305 -26.17 -2.06 4.58
CA VAL A 305 -26.37 -2.73 3.29
C VAL A 305 -27.89 -2.89 3.12
N THR A 306 -28.56 -1.88 2.60
CA THR A 306 -29.90 -2.01 2.07
C THR A 306 -29.74 -2.26 0.58
N ASP A 307 -30.04 -3.50 0.22
CA ASP A 307 -30.35 -4.00 -1.12
C ASP A 307 -29.38 -3.65 -2.26
N VAL A 308 -28.39 -4.52 -2.45
CA VAL A 308 -27.83 -4.80 -3.78
C VAL A 308 -28.56 -6.04 -4.30
N PRO A 309 -29.33 -5.97 -5.39
CA PRO A 309 -29.85 -7.17 -6.03
C PRO A 309 -28.70 -7.91 -6.70
N GLY A 310 -28.36 -9.07 -6.19
CA GLY A 310 -27.32 -9.93 -6.72
C GLY A 310 -26.58 -10.66 -5.61
N LYS A 311 -27.24 -11.66 -5.01
CA LYS A 311 -26.59 -12.61 -4.10
C LYS A 311 -25.41 -13.29 -4.79
N VAL A 312 -24.18 -12.96 -4.35
CA VAL A 312 -23.08 -13.93 -4.42
C VAL A 312 -23.07 -14.63 -3.07
N ALA A 313 -23.59 -15.84 -3.05
CA ALA A 313 -23.54 -16.72 -1.89
C ALA A 313 -22.07 -17.04 -1.60
N ILE A 314 -21.60 -16.62 -0.43
CA ILE A 314 -20.38 -17.17 0.16
C ILE A 314 -20.85 -18.51 0.78
N GLU A 315 -20.60 -19.62 0.08
CA GLU A 315 -20.70 -20.95 0.67
C GLU A 315 -19.63 -21.09 1.75
N THR A 316 -20.03 -20.92 3.01
CA THR A 316 -19.27 -21.37 4.16
C THR A 316 -19.36 -22.89 4.22
N GLY A 317 -18.43 -23.57 3.56
CA GLY A 317 -18.26 -25.02 3.67
C GLY A 317 -17.63 -25.39 5.02
N LEU A 318 -18.41 -25.37 6.07
CA LEU A 318 -18.15 -26.09 7.32
C LEU A 318 -18.97 -27.38 7.27
N THR A 319 -18.41 -28.46 6.73
CA THR A 319 -18.88 -29.81 6.93
C THR A 319 -18.20 -30.36 8.18
N THR A 320 -18.98 -30.44 9.23
CA THR A 320 -18.74 -31.35 10.37
C THR A 320 -18.84 -32.82 9.88
N ARG A 321 -17.75 -33.54 10.00
CA ARG A 321 -17.68 -34.94 10.41
C ARG A 321 -16.29 -35.29 10.91
#